data_1d40948604da04ffddfd987aec905297
#
_entry.id   1d40948604da04ffddfd987aec905297
#
_cell.length_a   1.000
_cell.length_b   1.000
_cell.length_c   1.000
_cell.angle_alpha   90.00
_cell.angle_beta   90.00
_cell.angle_gamma   90.00
#
_symmetry.space_group_name_H-M   'P 1'
#
loop_
_entity.id
_entity.type
_entity.pdbx_description
1 polymer ?
#
loop_
_entity_poly.entity_id
_entity_poly.type
_entity_poly.pdbx_seq_one_letter_code
_entity_poly.pdbx_strand_id
1 'polypeptide(L)'
;MKTHRLILAALAAIFLAGAASAQCYADYKAKQDNPLRLHYGVIELPAAACGSRGDAAGEIDRRIGRSGWQLLNVMSIFGADGLAERKASAGQFFLRF
;
A
#
# COMPACT_ATOMS: atom_id res chain seq x y z
N MET A 1 26.63 -35.36 -4.55
CA MET A 1 25.19 -35.69 -4.71
C MET A 1 24.34 -35.21 -3.57
N LYS A 2 24.72 -35.46 -2.34
CA LYS A 2 23.95 -34.98 -1.18
C LYS A 2 23.88 -33.46 -1.10
N THR A 3 24.93 -32.76 -1.51
CA THR A 3 24.99 -31.31 -1.54
C THR A 3 23.97 -30.66 -2.47
N HIS A 4 23.62 -31.30 -3.59
CA HIS A 4 22.62 -30.75 -4.52
C HIS A 4 21.23 -30.70 -3.92
N ARG A 5 20.87 -31.67 -3.11
CA ARG A 5 19.55 -31.69 -2.47
C ARG A 5 19.40 -30.60 -1.42
N LEU A 6 20.46 -30.31 -0.68
CA LEU A 6 20.47 -29.24 0.32
C LEU A 6 20.35 -27.86 -0.33
N ILE A 7 21.00 -27.64 -1.46
CA ILE A 7 20.92 -26.37 -2.18
C ILE A 7 19.50 -26.12 -2.71
N LEU A 8 18.86 -27.14 -3.24
CA LEU A 8 17.49 -27.02 -3.72
C LEU A 8 16.50 -26.69 -2.60
N ALA A 9 16.65 -27.28 -1.43
CA ALA A 9 15.82 -26.98 -0.28
C ALA A 9 15.98 -25.51 0.17
N ALA A 10 17.19 -25.00 0.19
CA ALA A 10 17.46 -23.62 0.55
C ALA A 10 16.82 -22.63 -0.43
N LEU A 11 16.90 -22.90 -1.72
CA LEU A 11 16.27 -22.05 -2.74
C LEU A 11 14.76 -22.03 -2.60
N ALA A 12 14.13 -23.16 -2.31
CA ALA A 12 12.69 -23.25 -2.10
C ALA A 12 12.28 -22.41 -0.89
N ALA A 13 13.03 -22.45 0.20
CA ALA A 13 12.75 -21.68 1.40
C ALA A 13 12.82 -20.17 1.14
N ILE A 14 13.81 -19.70 0.40
CA ILE A 14 13.96 -18.29 0.03
C ILE A 14 12.76 -17.84 -0.81
N PHE A 15 12.34 -18.64 -1.75
CA PHE A 15 11.20 -18.32 -2.61
C PHE A 15 9.91 -18.19 -1.79
N LEU A 16 9.67 -19.10 -0.86
CA LEU A 16 8.49 -19.05 0.01
C LEU A 16 8.47 -17.80 0.90
N ALA A 17 9.63 -17.42 1.43
CA ALA A 17 9.74 -16.21 2.23
C ALA A 17 9.37 -14.96 1.43
N GLY A 18 9.79 -14.86 0.16
CA GLY A 18 9.41 -13.77 -0.72
C GLY A 18 7.92 -13.74 -1.03
N ALA A 19 7.31 -14.91 -1.23
CA ALA A 19 5.89 -15.02 -1.53
C ALA A 19 5.00 -14.70 -0.33
N ALA A 20 5.52 -14.80 0.89
CA ALA A 20 4.77 -14.54 2.12
C ALA A 20 4.61 -13.05 2.46
N SER A 21 5.21 -12.15 1.68
CA SER A 21 5.12 -10.70 1.90
C SER A 21 3.74 -10.19 1.47
N ALA A 22 2.73 -10.41 2.30
CA ALA A 22 1.38 -9.94 2.01
C ALA A 22 1.35 -8.40 2.01
N GLN A 23 0.64 -7.85 1.06
CA GLN A 23 0.38 -6.43 0.92
C GLN A 23 -1.08 -6.15 1.18
N CYS A 24 -1.38 -4.90 1.46
CA CYS A 24 -2.75 -4.42 1.54
C CYS A 24 -2.87 -3.10 0.79
N TYR A 25 -4.08 -2.60 0.74
CA TYR A 25 -4.41 -1.33 0.14
C TYR A 25 -5.15 -0.48 1.16
N ALA A 26 -5.15 0.82 0.94
CA ALA A 26 -5.95 1.73 1.75
C ALA A 26 -6.60 2.77 0.86
N ASP A 27 -7.77 3.24 1.26
CA ASP A 27 -8.34 4.45 0.70
C ASP A 27 -8.23 5.58 1.73
N TYR A 28 -8.07 6.78 1.22
CA TYR A 28 -7.75 7.92 2.05
C TYR A 28 -8.26 9.20 1.42
N LYS A 29 -8.33 10.27 2.22
CA LYS A 29 -8.59 11.63 1.76
C LYS A 29 -7.41 12.52 2.09
N ALA A 30 -7.11 13.42 1.17
CA ALA A 30 -5.98 14.33 1.27
C ALA A 30 -6.33 15.72 0.76
N LYS A 31 -5.51 16.69 1.12
CA LYS A 31 -5.68 18.07 0.69
C LYS A 31 -4.37 18.73 0.29
N GLN A 32 -4.51 19.79 -0.48
CA GLN A 32 -3.49 20.83 -0.68
C GLN A 32 -4.14 22.18 -0.40
N ASP A 33 -3.34 23.13 0.07
CA ASP A 33 -3.80 24.50 0.28
C ASP A 33 -3.22 25.43 -0.80
N ASN A 34 -3.80 26.62 -0.96
CA ASN A 34 -3.34 27.74 -1.82
C ASN A 34 -3.32 27.41 -3.32
N PRO A 35 -4.42 27.05 -3.97
CA PRO A 35 -5.79 26.95 -3.48
C PRO A 35 -6.10 25.61 -2.85
N LEU A 36 -7.18 25.54 -2.09
CA LEU A 36 -7.64 24.30 -1.49
C LEU A 36 -8.01 23.31 -2.58
N ARG A 37 -7.41 22.13 -2.51
CA ARG A 37 -7.72 20.99 -3.35
C ARG A 37 -7.92 19.76 -2.47
N LEU A 38 -8.84 18.93 -2.84
CA LEU A 38 -9.14 17.69 -2.13
C LEU A 38 -9.05 16.52 -3.10
N HIS A 39 -8.60 15.37 -2.61
CA HIS A 39 -8.77 14.15 -3.37
C HIS A 39 -9.03 12.95 -2.47
N TYR A 40 -9.75 11.99 -3.04
CA TYR A 40 -9.90 10.63 -2.54
C TYR A 40 -8.97 9.75 -3.35
N GLY A 41 -8.16 8.95 -2.69
CA GLY A 41 -7.20 8.09 -3.37
C GLY A 41 -7.18 6.68 -2.82
N VAL A 42 -6.56 5.80 -3.59
CA VAL A 42 -6.27 4.42 -3.22
C VAL A 42 -4.77 4.21 -3.38
N ILE A 43 -4.17 3.57 -2.41
CA ILE A 43 -2.72 3.37 -2.37
C ILE A 43 -2.41 1.93 -1.95
N GLU A 44 -1.35 1.37 -2.53
CA GLU A 44 -0.84 0.08 -2.11
C GLU A 44 0.14 0.28 -0.96
N LEU A 45 0.04 -0.56 0.08
CA LEU A 45 0.86 -0.46 1.27
C LEU A 45 1.71 -1.72 1.46
N PRO A 46 2.95 -1.56 1.96
CA PRO A 46 3.74 -2.72 2.37
C PRO A 46 3.13 -3.36 3.63
N ALA A 47 3.44 -4.63 3.85
CA ALA A 47 2.88 -5.40 4.96
C ALA A 47 3.04 -4.68 6.31
N ALA A 48 4.16 -4.01 6.55
CA ALA A 48 4.43 -3.31 7.80
C ALA A 48 3.44 -2.17 8.06
N ALA A 49 2.80 -1.62 7.03
CA ALA A 49 1.83 -0.54 7.15
C ALA A 49 0.37 -1.03 7.21
N CYS A 50 0.15 -2.33 7.19
CA CYS A 50 -1.20 -2.92 7.13
C CYS A 50 -1.81 -3.18 8.51
N GLY A 51 -1.04 -3.11 9.59
CA GLY A 51 -1.46 -3.55 10.91
C GLY A 51 -2.43 -2.62 11.63
N SER A 52 -2.44 -1.33 11.28
CA SER A 52 -3.30 -0.34 11.90
C SER A 52 -3.48 0.86 10.99
N ARG A 53 -4.53 1.66 11.27
CA ARG A 53 -4.73 2.92 10.56
C ARG A 53 -3.59 3.91 10.84
N GLY A 54 -3.02 3.89 12.03
CA GLY A 54 -1.89 4.74 12.37
C GLY A 54 -0.65 4.41 11.56
N ASP A 55 -0.33 3.14 11.42
CA ASP A 55 0.79 2.70 10.59
C ASP A 55 0.56 3.05 9.12
N ALA A 56 -0.64 2.81 8.63
CA ALA A 56 -1.02 3.19 7.28
C ALA A 56 -0.91 4.71 7.06
N ALA A 57 -1.41 5.50 8.01
CA ALA A 57 -1.38 6.96 7.91
C ALA A 57 0.05 7.49 7.81
N GLY A 58 0.97 6.97 8.62
CA GLY A 58 2.38 7.38 8.56
C GLY A 58 3.00 7.11 7.20
N GLU A 59 2.75 5.95 6.65
CA GLU A 59 3.28 5.57 5.34
C GLU A 59 2.68 6.43 4.22
N ILE A 60 1.36 6.61 4.24
CA ILE A 60 0.65 7.39 3.22
C ILE A 60 1.10 8.85 3.25
N ASP A 61 1.09 9.47 4.43
CA ASP A 61 1.46 10.88 4.57
C ASP A 61 2.87 11.16 4.06
N ARG A 62 3.81 10.26 4.37
CA ARG A 62 5.18 10.36 3.87
C ARG A 62 5.23 10.31 2.34
N ARG A 63 4.45 9.42 1.73
CA ARG A 63 4.50 9.21 0.27
C ARG A 63 3.79 10.31 -0.49
N ILE A 64 2.59 10.68 -0.10
CA ILE A 64 1.85 11.75 -0.77
C ILE A 64 2.42 13.13 -0.47
N GLY A 65 3.09 13.27 0.68
CA GLY A 65 3.76 14.50 1.08
C GLY A 65 4.84 14.93 0.09
N ARG A 66 5.49 14.00 -0.58
CA ARG A 66 6.49 14.29 -1.62
C ARG A 66 5.91 15.05 -2.81
N SER A 67 4.62 14.90 -3.03
CA SER A 67 3.89 15.61 -4.11
C SER A 67 3.07 16.79 -3.58
N GLY A 68 3.32 17.21 -2.34
CA GLY A 68 2.67 18.39 -1.75
C GLY A 68 1.29 18.12 -1.16
N TRP A 69 0.91 16.88 -0.98
CA TRP A 69 -0.39 16.53 -0.40
C TRP A 69 -0.27 16.27 1.09
N GLN A 70 -1.27 16.70 1.83
CA GLN A 70 -1.40 16.44 3.26
C GLN A 70 -2.52 15.44 3.50
N LEU A 71 -2.23 14.36 4.22
CA LEU A 71 -3.23 13.37 4.55
C LEU A 71 -4.25 13.95 5.55
N LEU A 72 -5.53 13.76 5.25
CA LEU A 72 -6.61 14.11 6.17
C LEU A 72 -7.01 12.91 7.03
N ASN A 73 -7.29 11.79 6.39
CA ASN A 73 -7.61 10.56 7.13
C ASN A 73 -7.48 9.33 6.24
N VAL A 74 -7.20 8.20 6.88
CA VAL A 74 -7.29 6.88 6.26
C VAL A 74 -8.70 6.37 6.51
N MET A 75 -9.42 6.05 5.43
CA MET A 75 -10.80 5.60 5.52
C MET A 75 -10.89 4.13 5.87
N SER A 76 -10.16 3.29 5.15
CA SER A 76 -10.12 1.85 5.41
C SER A 76 -8.84 1.23 4.88
N ILE A 77 -8.55 0.03 5.38
CA ILE A 77 -7.49 -0.85 4.90
C ILE A 77 -8.17 -2.11 4.38
N PHE A 78 -7.80 -2.55 3.18
CA PHE A 78 -8.51 -3.65 2.53
C PHE A 78 -7.57 -4.45 1.63
N GLY A 79 -8.04 -5.61 1.19
CA GLY A 79 -7.31 -6.47 0.26
C GLY A 79 -7.61 -6.16 -1.19
N ALA A 80 -6.97 -6.89 -2.10
CA ALA A 80 -7.08 -6.65 -3.54
C ALA A 80 -8.51 -6.73 -4.08
N ASP A 81 -9.37 -7.51 -3.45
CA ASP A 81 -10.78 -7.67 -3.84
C ASP A 81 -11.59 -6.39 -3.65
N GLY A 82 -11.09 -5.42 -2.87
CA GLY A 82 -11.74 -4.13 -2.69
C GLY A 82 -11.36 -3.06 -3.70
N LEU A 83 -10.42 -3.34 -4.61
CA LEU A 83 -9.91 -2.34 -5.55
C LEU A 83 -10.92 -1.92 -6.60
N ALA A 84 -11.61 -2.87 -7.22
CA ALA A 84 -12.48 -2.59 -8.35
C ALA A 84 -13.60 -1.59 -8.02
N GLU A 85 -14.19 -1.73 -6.85
CA GLU A 85 -15.30 -0.85 -6.42
C GLU A 85 -14.86 0.59 -6.12
N ARG A 86 -13.56 0.81 -5.90
CA ARG A 86 -13.02 2.13 -5.55
C ARG A 86 -12.35 2.84 -6.71
N LYS A 87 -12.11 2.13 -7.80
CA LYS A 87 -11.32 2.64 -8.93
C LYS A 87 -11.92 3.89 -9.55
N ALA A 88 -13.21 3.88 -9.82
CA ALA A 88 -13.88 5.01 -10.46
C ALA A 88 -13.86 6.26 -9.57
N SER A 89 -14.08 6.09 -8.27
CA SER A 89 -14.07 7.21 -7.32
C SER A 89 -12.68 7.80 -7.13
N ALA A 90 -11.65 7.00 -7.15
CA ALA A 90 -10.27 7.47 -7.00
C ALA A 90 -9.76 8.14 -8.28
N GLY A 91 -10.23 7.70 -9.45
CA GLY A 91 -9.85 8.30 -10.72
C GLY A 91 -8.33 8.33 -10.90
N GLN A 92 -7.79 9.52 -11.16
CA GLN A 92 -6.34 9.69 -11.36
C GLN A 92 -5.51 9.36 -10.11
N PHE A 93 -6.13 9.30 -8.94
CA PHE A 93 -5.46 8.96 -7.69
C PHE A 93 -5.60 7.49 -7.31
N PHE A 94 -5.92 6.66 -8.26
CA PHE A 94 -5.96 5.22 -8.07
C PHE A 94 -4.57 4.64 -8.27
N LEU A 95 -3.97 4.18 -7.18
CA LEU A 95 -2.62 3.57 -7.15
C LEU A 95 -1.53 4.48 -7.75
N ARG A 96 -1.69 5.78 -7.61
CA ARG A 96 -0.75 6.76 -8.18
C ARG A 96 0.52 6.92 -7.34
N PHE A 97 0.40 6.88 -6.03
CA PHE A 97 1.51 7.09 -5.10
C PHE A 97 2.05 5.74 -4.51
#